data_ed140e0603d24e4365f3918f75c2a489
#
_entry.id   ed140e0603d24e4365f3918f75c2a489
#
_cell.length_a   1.000
_cell.length_b   1.000
_cell.length_c   1.000
_cell.angle_alpha   90.00
_cell.angle_beta   90.00
_cell.angle_gamma   90.00
#
_symmetry.space_group_name_H-M   'P 1'
#
loop_
_entity.id
_entity.type
_entity.pdbx_description
1 polymer ?
#
loop_
_entity_poly.entity_id
_entity_poly.type
_entity_poly.pdbx_seq_one_letter_code
_entity_poly.pdbx_strand_id
1 'polypeptide(L)'
;PYLVQLINTFKKLITFDLGLAYQGSEPVMEAIASRFPITLQVTFWSMLVALIIAIPAGIISAIKPYSTFDYVAMFFALLGLSIPNFWLGLMLILAFAIKLHWVPATFDPNNWITLIMPAIVIGTGMSASIARMTRSSMMEVKNSDYILTARAKGLPENKVVLKHILGNAMIPIITTVGMSFGNLLGGASVTEKVFNINGIGSYVVTKQFIPDIPVVLGGVVYISVVVSLVNLFIDILYAVIDPRIKSKMKNY
;
A
#
# COMPACT_ATOMS: atom_id res chain seq x y z
N PRO A 1 36.46 -18.64 -5.85
CA PRO A 1 35.47 -19.47 -6.55
C PRO A 1 34.07 -18.94 -6.27
N TYR A 2 33.24 -18.85 -7.29
CA TYR A 2 31.90 -18.27 -7.18
C TYR A 2 31.03 -18.92 -6.10
N LEU A 3 31.14 -20.23 -5.89
CA LEU A 3 30.41 -20.96 -4.84
C LEU A 3 30.75 -20.47 -3.42
N VAL A 4 32.01 -20.15 -3.14
CA VAL A 4 32.42 -19.65 -1.83
C VAL A 4 31.86 -18.23 -1.59
N GLN A 5 31.87 -17.39 -2.63
CA GLN A 5 31.24 -16.06 -2.55
C GLN A 5 29.75 -16.16 -2.32
N LEU A 6 29.06 -17.07 -3.05
CA LEU A 6 27.63 -17.31 -2.88
C LEU A 6 27.30 -17.72 -1.44
N ILE A 7 28.00 -18.72 -0.91
CA ILE A 7 27.79 -19.21 0.46
C ILE A 7 28.05 -18.11 1.49
N ASN A 8 29.12 -17.32 1.31
CA ASN A 8 29.42 -16.21 2.22
C ASN A 8 28.37 -15.12 2.15
N THR A 9 27.85 -14.80 0.96
CA THR A 9 26.76 -13.83 0.80
C THR A 9 25.49 -14.34 1.49
N PHE A 10 25.10 -15.62 1.32
CA PHE A 10 23.96 -16.18 2.04
C PHE A 10 24.13 -16.16 3.56
N LYS A 11 25.32 -16.50 4.07
CA LYS A 11 25.61 -16.41 5.51
C LYS A 11 25.42 -14.98 6.03
N LYS A 12 25.95 -13.98 5.33
CA LYS A 12 25.80 -12.58 5.68
C LYS A 12 24.34 -12.13 5.66
N LEU A 13 23.56 -12.54 4.64
CA LEU A 13 22.15 -12.22 4.53
C LEU A 13 21.32 -12.80 5.69
N ILE A 14 21.59 -14.05 6.10
CA ILE A 14 20.92 -14.70 7.24
C ILE A 14 21.24 -13.99 8.57
N THR A 15 22.44 -13.45 8.70
CA THR A 15 22.86 -12.68 9.89
C THR A 15 22.51 -11.20 9.83
N PHE A 16 21.77 -10.76 8.81
CA PHE A 16 21.45 -9.35 8.53
C PHE A 16 22.69 -8.45 8.37
N ASP A 17 23.86 -9.02 8.07
CA ASP A 17 25.03 -8.27 7.66
C ASP A 17 24.94 -7.92 6.17
N LEU A 18 24.35 -6.76 5.88
CA LEU A 18 24.18 -6.27 4.51
C LEU A 18 25.48 -5.61 3.96
N GLY A 19 26.54 -5.57 4.78
CA GLY A 19 27.82 -4.97 4.42
C GLY A 19 27.86 -3.45 4.52
N LEU A 20 28.93 -2.88 3.96
CA LEU A 20 29.14 -1.45 3.89
C LEU A 20 28.83 -0.92 2.49
N ALA A 21 28.22 0.25 2.42
CA ALA A 21 28.06 0.97 1.17
C ALA A 21 29.43 1.29 0.55
N TYR A 22 29.59 1.12 -0.74
CA TYR A 22 30.84 1.45 -1.44
C TYR A 22 31.12 2.94 -1.41
N GLN A 23 30.07 3.75 -1.36
CA GLN A 23 30.16 5.19 -1.24
C GLN A 23 29.84 5.62 0.19
N GLY A 24 30.84 6.13 0.91
CA GLY A 24 30.70 6.66 2.26
C GLY A 24 30.92 5.64 3.38
N SER A 25 31.14 4.35 3.07
CA SER A 25 31.42 3.29 4.05
C SER A 25 30.38 3.19 5.18
N GLU A 26 29.13 3.65 4.92
CA GLU A 26 28.01 3.57 5.86
C GLU A 26 27.51 2.12 5.92
N PRO A 27 27.23 1.55 7.12
CA PRO A 27 26.59 0.25 7.22
C PRO A 27 25.20 0.28 6.57
N VAL A 28 24.97 -0.60 5.59
CA VAL A 28 23.71 -0.60 4.80
C VAL A 28 22.50 -0.83 5.69
N MET A 29 22.62 -1.70 6.72
CA MET A 29 21.52 -1.98 7.65
C MET A 29 21.12 -0.74 8.46
N GLU A 30 22.09 0.03 8.93
CA GLU A 30 21.84 1.29 9.68
C GLU A 30 21.21 2.35 8.76
N ALA A 31 21.71 2.45 7.52
CA ALA A 31 21.17 3.34 6.52
C ALA A 31 19.69 3.05 6.19
N ILE A 32 19.31 1.77 6.11
CA ILE A 32 17.93 1.35 5.91
C ILE A 32 17.10 1.60 7.17
N ALA A 33 17.60 1.21 8.34
CA ALA A 33 16.90 1.34 9.62
C ALA A 33 16.58 2.81 9.95
N SER A 34 17.50 3.74 9.68
CA SER A 34 17.27 5.18 9.90
C SER A 34 16.20 5.78 8.98
N ARG A 35 15.99 5.22 7.78
CA ARG A 35 15.01 5.68 6.79
C ARG A 35 13.64 5.00 6.92
N PHE A 36 13.59 3.85 7.59
CA PHE A 36 12.36 3.07 7.78
C PHE A 36 11.21 3.86 8.39
N PRO A 37 11.41 4.64 9.48
CA PRO A 37 10.32 5.42 10.09
C PRO A 37 9.69 6.41 9.11
N ILE A 38 10.48 7.03 8.24
CA ILE A 38 10.00 8.00 7.25
C ILE A 38 9.14 7.28 6.19
N THR A 39 9.64 6.18 5.62
CA THR A 39 8.87 5.38 4.66
C THR A 39 7.58 4.82 5.28
N LEU A 40 7.63 4.36 6.54
CA LEU A 40 6.45 3.90 7.28
C LEU A 40 5.41 5.02 7.45
N GLN A 41 5.85 6.22 7.80
CA GLN A 41 4.98 7.38 7.96
C GLN A 41 4.29 7.76 6.65
N VAL A 42 5.04 7.85 5.55
CA VAL A 42 4.49 8.12 4.22
C VAL A 42 3.49 7.03 3.80
N THR A 43 3.86 5.76 4.01
CA THR A 43 3.01 4.60 3.71
C THR A 43 1.69 4.65 4.48
N PHE A 44 1.77 4.92 5.79
CA PHE A 44 0.59 4.98 6.66
C PHE A 44 -0.40 6.06 6.21
N TRP A 45 0.07 7.29 5.99
CA TRP A 45 -0.79 8.40 5.57
C TRP A 45 -1.34 8.20 4.16
N SER A 46 -0.54 7.64 3.24
CA SER A 46 -1.00 7.32 1.89
C SER A 46 -2.08 6.23 1.90
N MET A 47 -1.92 5.21 2.74
CA MET A 47 -2.93 4.17 2.91
C MET A 47 -4.21 4.73 3.52
N LEU A 48 -4.11 5.62 4.50
CA LEU A 48 -5.27 6.27 5.09
C LEU A 48 -6.08 7.05 4.04
N VAL A 49 -5.41 7.85 3.22
CA VAL A 49 -6.04 8.56 2.09
C VAL A 49 -6.70 7.58 1.12
N ALA A 50 -5.99 6.50 0.75
CA ALA A 50 -6.53 5.48 -0.15
C ALA A 50 -7.81 4.85 0.41
N LEU A 51 -7.84 4.47 1.69
CA LEU A 51 -9.00 3.84 2.32
C LEU A 51 -10.19 4.80 2.44
N ILE A 52 -9.94 6.06 2.82
CA ILE A 52 -11.00 7.09 2.93
C ILE A 52 -11.70 7.30 1.58
N ILE A 53 -10.98 7.22 0.48
CA ILE A 53 -11.54 7.37 -0.87
C ILE A 53 -12.15 6.05 -1.35
N ALA A 54 -11.39 4.96 -1.26
CA ALA A 54 -11.71 3.70 -1.94
C ALA A 54 -12.89 2.95 -1.32
N ILE A 55 -12.93 2.87 0.02
CA ILE A 55 -13.96 2.07 0.68
C ILE A 55 -15.36 2.65 0.48
N PRO A 56 -15.61 3.95 0.73
CA PRO A 56 -16.92 4.53 0.45
C PRO A 56 -17.31 4.46 -1.03
N ALA A 57 -16.37 4.79 -1.94
CA ALA A 57 -16.61 4.73 -3.38
C ALA A 57 -16.99 3.32 -3.83
N GLY A 58 -16.25 2.29 -3.39
CA GLY A 58 -16.52 0.90 -3.71
C GLY A 58 -17.85 0.40 -3.15
N ILE A 59 -18.18 0.76 -1.89
CA ILE A 59 -19.45 0.39 -1.24
C ILE A 59 -20.64 1.00 -2.03
N ILE A 60 -20.60 2.31 -2.30
CA ILE A 60 -21.71 3.00 -2.99
C ILE A 60 -21.87 2.44 -4.41
N SER A 61 -20.78 2.20 -5.12
CA SER A 61 -20.80 1.57 -6.46
C SER A 61 -21.39 0.16 -6.43
N ALA A 62 -21.13 -0.64 -5.40
CA ALA A 62 -21.68 -1.99 -5.27
C ALA A 62 -23.18 -1.99 -4.90
N ILE A 63 -23.63 -1.03 -4.08
CA ILE A 63 -25.05 -0.91 -3.70
C ILE A 63 -25.89 -0.50 -4.90
N LYS A 64 -25.43 0.48 -5.68
CA LYS A 64 -26.11 1.03 -6.85
C LYS A 64 -25.29 0.77 -8.14
N PRO A 65 -25.17 -0.50 -8.55
CA PRO A 65 -24.39 -0.84 -9.74
C PRO A 65 -25.03 -0.25 -10.99
N TYR A 66 -24.20 0.09 -11.96
CA TYR A 66 -24.60 0.69 -13.24
C TYR A 66 -25.30 2.06 -13.12
N SER A 67 -25.25 2.69 -11.95
CA SER A 67 -25.70 4.07 -11.76
C SER A 67 -24.68 5.07 -12.29
N THR A 68 -25.12 6.32 -12.49
CA THR A 68 -24.19 7.42 -12.87
C THR A 68 -23.03 7.56 -11.88
N PHE A 69 -23.30 7.41 -10.57
CA PHE A 69 -22.26 7.44 -9.56
C PHE A 69 -21.23 6.32 -9.76
N ASP A 70 -21.68 5.08 -10.03
CA ASP A 70 -20.80 3.93 -10.27
C ASP A 70 -19.89 4.18 -11.48
N TYR A 71 -20.45 4.65 -12.60
CA TYR A 71 -19.65 4.97 -13.78
C TYR A 71 -18.65 6.09 -13.53
N VAL A 72 -19.07 7.16 -12.86
CA VAL A 72 -18.19 8.29 -12.52
C VAL A 72 -17.08 7.86 -11.55
N ALA A 73 -17.43 7.14 -10.50
CA ALA A 73 -16.45 6.63 -9.54
C ALA A 73 -15.42 5.70 -10.21
N MET A 74 -15.88 4.76 -11.05
CA MET A 74 -14.97 3.86 -11.77
C MET A 74 -14.16 4.57 -12.84
N PHE A 75 -14.69 5.59 -13.50
CA PHE A 75 -13.94 6.45 -14.42
C PHE A 75 -12.80 7.18 -13.71
N PHE A 76 -13.07 7.84 -12.57
CA PHE A 76 -12.02 8.49 -11.79
C PHE A 76 -11.02 7.51 -11.19
N ALA A 77 -11.47 6.30 -10.82
CA ALA A 77 -10.56 5.23 -10.41
C ALA A 77 -9.60 4.84 -11.54
N LEU A 78 -10.09 4.68 -12.78
CA LEU A 78 -9.24 4.38 -13.94
C LEU A 78 -8.30 5.53 -14.26
N LEU A 79 -8.76 6.78 -14.20
CA LEU A 79 -7.90 7.95 -14.36
C LEU A 79 -6.77 7.97 -13.34
N GLY A 80 -7.07 7.70 -12.06
CA GLY A 80 -6.06 7.64 -10.99
C GLY A 80 -4.97 6.60 -11.22
N LEU A 81 -5.30 5.48 -11.88
CA LEU A 81 -4.31 4.47 -12.29
C LEU A 81 -3.51 4.87 -13.52
N SER A 82 -4.10 5.66 -14.41
CA SER A 82 -3.48 6.05 -15.68
C SER A 82 -2.54 7.24 -15.53
N ILE A 83 -2.75 8.08 -14.52
CA ILE A 83 -1.91 9.25 -14.26
C ILE A 83 -0.63 8.80 -13.55
N PRO A 84 0.57 9.06 -14.11
CA PRO A 84 1.82 8.74 -13.43
C PRO A 84 1.96 9.54 -12.11
N ASN A 85 2.31 8.86 -11.01
CA ASN A 85 2.44 9.48 -9.69
C ASN A 85 3.42 10.67 -9.69
N PHE A 86 4.54 10.56 -10.42
CA PHE A 86 5.50 11.66 -10.49
C PHE A 86 4.90 12.90 -11.16
N TRP A 87 4.11 12.71 -12.23
CA TRP A 87 3.46 13.82 -12.93
C TRP A 87 2.43 14.50 -12.03
N LEU A 88 1.58 13.70 -11.36
CA LEU A 88 0.62 14.22 -10.39
C LEU A 88 1.32 14.98 -9.26
N GLY A 89 2.42 14.43 -8.74
CA GLY A 89 3.22 15.08 -7.70
C GLY A 89 3.76 16.46 -8.14
N LEU A 90 4.33 16.55 -9.34
CA LEU A 90 4.82 17.80 -9.90
C LEU A 90 3.69 18.81 -10.11
N MET A 91 2.51 18.38 -10.58
CA MET A 91 1.34 19.25 -10.75
C MET A 91 0.82 19.77 -9.41
N LEU A 92 0.79 18.93 -8.36
CA LEU A 92 0.41 19.37 -7.02
C LEU A 92 1.42 20.36 -6.43
N ILE A 93 2.72 20.13 -6.59
CA ILE A 93 3.77 21.06 -6.17
C ILE A 93 3.58 22.41 -6.89
N LEU A 94 3.41 22.39 -8.22
CA LEU A 94 3.21 23.62 -9.01
C LEU A 94 1.97 24.39 -8.55
N ALA A 95 0.85 23.70 -8.34
CA ALA A 95 -0.41 24.33 -7.97
C ALA A 95 -0.40 24.82 -6.50
N PHE A 96 -0.11 23.93 -5.56
CA PHE A 96 -0.33 24.20 -4.14
C PHE A 96 0.89 24.76 -3.42
N ALA A 97 2.11 24.42 -3.84
CA ALA A 97 3.31 24.94 -3.21
C ALA A 97 3.79 26.23 -3.89
N ILE A 98 3.85 26.27 -5.23
CA ILE A 98 4.46 27.39 -5.95
C ILE A 98 3.45 28.50 -6.24
N LYS A 99 2.24 28.17 -6.74
CA LYS A 99 1.25 29.20 -7.10
C LYS A 99 0.41 29.67 -5.92
N LEU A 100 -0.07 28.75 -5.10
CA LEU A 100 -0.98 29.05 -3.99
C LEU A 100 -0.27 29.25 -2.65
N HIS A 101 0.96 28.78 -2.50
CA HIS A 101 1.74 28.83 -1.26
C HIS A 101 1.02 28.22 -0.03
N TRP A 102 0.19 27.20 -0.26
CA TRP A 102 -0.59 26.56 0.82
C TRP A 102 0.20 25.49 1.57
N VAL A 103 1.09 24.79 0.87
CA VAL A 103 1.85 23.64 1.39
C VAL A 103 3.31 23.76 0.95
N PRO A 104 4.29 23.40 1.79
CA PRO A 104 5.69 23.37 1.37
C PRO A 104 5.92 22.37 0.22
N ALA A 105 6.84 22.70 -0.69
CA ALA A 105 7.15 21.86 -1.84
C ALA A 105 7.95 20.58 -1.48
N THR A 106 8.76 20.64 -0.41
CA THR A 106 9.65 19.57 0.03
C THR A 106 9.23 19.02 1.38
N PHE A 107 9.54 17.76 1.59
CA PHE A 107 9.25 17.08 2.84
C PHE A 107 10.15 17.58 3.99
N ASP A 108 9.52 17.79 5.16
CA ASP A 108 10.18 18.07 6.44
C ASP A 108 9.59 17.11 7.50
N PRO A 109 10.41 16.23 8.12
CA PRO A 109 9.93 15.28 9.13
C PRO A 109 9.24 15.91 10.34
N ASN A 110 9.57 17.18 10.65
CA ASN A 110 9.00 17.91 11.79
C ASN A 110 7.70 18.65 11.44
N ASN A 111 7.29 18.65 10.16
CA ASN A 111 6.10 19.34 9.69
C ASN A 111 5.17 18.36 8.95
N TRP A 112 4.11 17.91 9.62
CA TRP A 112 3.13 16.97 9.07
C TRP A 112 2.41 17.48 7.80
N ILE A 113 2.33 18.81 7.61
CA ILE A 113 1.71 19.42 6.42
C ILE A 113 2.43 18.97 5.14
N THR A 114 3.74 18.74 5.22
CA THR A 114 4.56 18.30 4.09
C THR A 114 4.24 16.88 3.62
N LEU A 115 3.53 16.09 4.43
CA LEU A 115 3.05 14.74 4.06
C LEU A 115 1.79 14.75 3.22
N ILE A 116 1.02 15.85 3.20
CA ILE A 116 -0.29 15.91 2.55
C ILE A 116 -0.19 15.59 1.05
N MET A 117 0.68 16.29 0.33
CA MET A 117 0.82 16.08 -1.12
C MET A 117 1.33 14.67 -1.47
N PRO A 118 2.42 14.15 -0.88
CA PRO A 118 2.86 12.77 -1.10
C PRO A 118 1.76 11.75 -0.79
N ALA A 119 1.05 11.92 0.32
CA ALA A 119 -0.02 11.00 0.73
C ALA A 119 -1.20 11.00 -0.26
N ILE A 120 -1.58 12.17 -0.79
CA ILE A 120 -2.61 12.29 -1.83
C ILE A 120 -2.15 11.60 -3.13
N VAL A 121 -0.92 11.85 -3.59
CA VAL A 121 -0.39 11.28 -4.83
C VAL A 121 -0.41 9.75 -4.79
N ILE A 122 0.18 9.18 -3.75
CA ILE A 122 0.26 7.73 -3.60
C ILE A 122 -1.12 7.14 -3.30
N GLY A 123 -1.86 7.77 -2.38
CA GLY A 123 -3.17 7.28 -1.93
C GLY A 123 -4.22 7.28 -3.03
N THR A 124 -4.26 8.27 -3.91
CA THR A 124 -5.19 8.31 -5.05
C THR A 124 -4.89 7.20 -6.06
N GLY A 125 -3.62 6.95 -6.37
CA GLY A 125 -3.24 5.84 -7.25
C GLY A 125 -3.68 4.48 -6.71
N MET A 126 -3.54 4.25 -5.39
CA MET A 126 -3.94 2.98 -4.75
C MET A 126 -5.46 2.85 -4.57
N SER A 127 -6.15 3.97 -4.33
CA SER A 127 -7.59 3.98 -4.09
C SER A 127 -8.37 3.32 -5.22
N ALA A 128 -7.89 3.44 -6.44
CA ALA A 128 -8.50 2.86 -7.63
C ALA A 128 -8.59 1.32 -7.57
N SER A 129 -7.51 0.65 -7.20
CA SER A 129 -7.49 -0.82 -7.08
C SER A 129 -8.34 -1.29 -5.91
N ILE A 130 -8.26 -0.61 -4.76
CA ILE A 130 -9.02 -0.95 -3.56
C ILE A 130 -10.53 -0.72 -3.80
N ALA A 131 -10.92 0.40 -4.45
CA ALA A 131 -12.33 0.68 -4.77
C ALA A 131 -12.93 -0.36 -5.70
N ARG A 132 -12.21 -0.76 -6.76
CA ARG A 132 -12.66 -1.80 -7.68
C ARG A 132 -12.79 -3.16 -6.99
N MET A 133 -11.81 -3.53 -6.14
CA MET A 133 -11.88 -4.77 -5.38
C MET A 133 -13.08 -4.74 -4.42
N THR A 134 -13.27 -3.64 -3.68
CA THR A 134 -14.42 -3.46 -2.79
C THR A 134 -15.74 -3.62 -3.54
N ARG A 135 -15.88 -2.93 -4.68
CA ARG A 135 -17.07 -3.05 -5.54
C ARG A 135 -17.31 -4.49 -6.01
N SER A 136 -16.28 -5.13 -6.57
CA SER A 136 -16.40 -6.49 -7.13
C SER A 136 -16.76 -7.51 -6.06
N SER A 137 -16.05 -7.51 -4.93
CA SER A 137 -16.30 -8.45 -3.83
C SER A 137 -17.68 -8.26 -3.19
N MET A 138 -18.12 -7.01 -3.03
CA MET A 138 -19.46 -6.74 -2.50
C MET A 138 -20.56 -7.14 -3.49
N MET A 139 -20.37 -6.97 -4.80
CA MET A 139 -21.33 -7.40 -5.80
C MET A 139 -21.48 -8.93 -5.85
N GLU A 140 -20.39 -9.67 -5.72
CA GLU A 140 -20.38 -11.13 -5.64
C GLU A 140 -21.19 -11.60 -4.43
N VAL A 141 -20.87 -11.07 -3.24
CA VAL A 141 -21.58 -11.41 -1.99
C VAL A 141 -23.05 -11.00 -2.04
N LYS A 142 -23.39 -9.84 -2.62
CA LYS A 142 -24.75 -9.30 -2.71
C LYS A 142 -25.73 -10.26 -3.43
N ASN A 143 -25.23 -11.05 -4.38
CA ASN A 143 -25.98 -11.96 -5.19
C ASN A 143 -26.12 -13.38 -4.57
N SER A 144 -25.61 -13.59 -3.36
CA SER A 144 -25.69 -14.90 -2.69
C SER A 144 -27.03 -15.14 -2.00
N ASP A 145 -27.45 -16.41 -1.93
CA ASP A 145 -28.75 -16.83 -1.38
C ASP A 145 -28.96 -16.43 0.08
N TYR A 146 -27.91 -16.39 0.89
CA TYR A 146 -28.04 -16.01 2.30
C TYR A 146 -28.34 -14.51 2.47
N ILE A 147 -27.98 -13.65 1.49
CA ILE A 147 -28.39 -12.25 1.48
C ILE A 147 -29.87 -12.10 1.14
N LEU A 148 -30.38 -12.91 0.19
CA LEU A 148 -31.82 -12.96 -0.10
C LEU A 148 -32.60 -13.39 1.15
N THR A 149 -32.11 -14.40 1.87
CA THR A 149 -32.69 -14.86 3.13
C THR A 149 -32.69 -13.78 4.20
N ALA A 150 -31.59 -13.00 4.32
CA ALA A 150 -31.49 -11.90 5.29
C ALA A 150 -32.54 -10.81 5.01
N ARG A 151 -32.77 -10.48 3.73
CA ARG A 151 -33.81 -9.53 3.30
C ARG A 151 -35.20 -10.07 3.55
N ALA A 152 -35.45 -11.35 3.23
CA ALA A 152 -36.72 -12.01 3.48
C ALA A 152 -37.10 -12.04 4.98
N LYS A 153 -36.13 -12.07 5.86
CA LYS A 153 -36.31 -11.93 7.32
C LYS A 153 -36.62 -10.49 7.79
N GLY A 154 -36.74 -9.53 6.88
CA GLY A 154 -37.08 -8.14 7.18
C GLY A 154 -35.94 -7.32 7.79
N LEU A 155 -34.69 -7.72 7.63
CA LEU A 155 -33.56 -6.93 8.13
C LEU A 155 -33.45 -5.60 7.39
N PRO A 156 -33.17 -4.48 8.08
CA PRO A 156 -32.99 -3.18 7.43
C PRO A 156 -31.78 -3.20 6.49
N GLU A 157 -31.91 -2.57 5.31
CA GLU A 157 -30.92 -2.65 4.24
C GLU A 157 -29.51 -2.21 4.70
N ASN A 158 -29.40 -1.19 5.53
CA ASN A 158 -28.11 -0.78 6.12
C ASN A 158 -27.42 -1.92 6.89
N LYS A 159 -28.19 -2.73 7.62
CA LYS A 159 -27.65 -3.89 8.34
C LYS A 159 -27.25 -5.01 7.38
N VAL A 160 -28.02 -5.22 6.34
CA VAL A 160 -27.72 -6.18 5.26
C VAL A 160 -26.40 -5.76 4.58
N VAL A 161 -26.27 -4.50 4.19
CA VAL A 161 -25.08 -3.98 3.49
C VAL A 161 -23.83 -4.03 4.37
N LEU A 162 -23.87 -3.42 5.56
CA LEU A 162 -22.65 -3.24 6.37
C LEU A 162 -22.23 -4.53 7.09
N LYS A 163 -23.21 -5.30 7.61
CA LYS A 163 -22.90 -6.49 8.40
C LYS A 163 -22.80 -7.77 7.55
N HIS A 164 -23.72 -7.94 6.59
CA HIS A 164 -23.81 -9.20 5.85
C HIS A 164 -23.05 -9.15 4.51
N ILE A 165 -23.14 -8.06 3.74
CA ILE A 165 -22.44 -7.95 2.47
C ILE A 165 -20.98 -7.54 2.69
N LEU A 166 -20.73 -6.37 3.28
CA LEU A 166 -19.37 -5.85 3.47
C LEU A 166 -18.55 -6.80 4.38
N GLY A 167 -19.13 -7.28 5.49
CA GLY A 167 -18.42 -8.19 6.39
C GLY A 167 -17.90 -9.45 5.70
N ASN A 168 -18.69 -10.05 4.78
CA ASN A 168 -18.24 -11.22 4.01
C ASN A 168 -17.34 -10.86 2.80
N ALA A 169 -17.43 -9.64 2.29
CA ALA A 169 -16.55 -9.12 1.24
C ALA A 169 -15.19 -8.65 1.76
N MET A 170 -14.98 -8.59 3.08
CA MET A 170 -13.74 -8.02 3.68
C MET A 170 -12.49 -8.80 3.34
N ILE A 171 -12.57 -10.12 3.13
CA ILE A 171 -11.37 -10.94 2.90
C ILE A 171 -10.57 -10.47 1.68
N PRO A 172 -11.14 -10.39 0.45
CA PRO A 172 -10.41 -9.88 -0.71
C PRO A 172 -10.00 -8.41 -0.57
N ILE A 173 -10.80 -7.60 0.15
CA ILE A 173 -10.49 -6.20 0.39
C ILE A 173 -9.25 -6.06 1.28
N ILE A 174 -9.20 -6.77 2.41
CA ILE A 174 -8.05 -6.77 3.33
C ILE A 174 -6.79 -7.27 2.62
N THR A 175 -6.91 -8.31 1.76
CA THR A 175 -5.79 -8.78 0.93
C THR A 175 -5.23 -7.65 0.09
N THR A 176 -6.09 -6.99 -0.67
CA THR A 176 -5.68 -5.93 -1.58
C THR A 176 -5.04 -4.77 -0.83
N VAL A 177 -5.61 -4.37 0.30
CA VAL A 177 -5.07 -3.32 1.18
C VAL A 177 -3.70 -3.71 1.72
N GLY A 178 -3.59 -4.92 2.24
CA GLY A 178 -2.35 -5.39 2.86
C GLY A 178 -1.22 -5.58 1.83
N MET A 179 -1.49 -6.16 0.66
CA MET A 179 -0.50 -6.26 -0.42
C MET A 179 -0.05 -4.87 -0.89
N SER A 180 -0.98 -3.93 -0.99
CA SER A 180 -0.68 -2.55 -1.34
C SER A 180 0.18 -1.87 -0.27
N PHE A 181 -0.12 -2.10 1.01
CA PHE A 181 0.68 -1.61 2.13
C PHE A 181 2.10 -2.20 2.12
N GLY A 182 2.24 -3.52 1.92
CA GLY A 182 3.52 -4.19 1.80
C GLY A 182 4.38 -3.62 0.66
N ASN A 183 3.78 -3.40 -0.50
CA ASN A 183 4.46 -2.81 -1.65
C ASN A 183 4.94 -1.39 -1.36
N LEU A 184 4.16 -0.57 -0.63
CA LEU A 184 4.58 0.77 -0.24
C LEU A 184 5.72 0.79 0.77
N LEU A 185 5.80 -0.19 1.67
CA LEU A 185 6.93 -0.32 2.59
C LEU A 185 8.24 -0.63 1.86
N GLY A 186 8.17 -1.16 0.63
CA GLY A 186 9.31 -1.22 -0.30
C GLY A 186 9.78 0.15 -0.80
N GLY A 187 8.99 1.18 -0.53
CA GLY A 187 9.25 2.57 -0.89
C GLY A 187 8.56 3.01 -2.19
N ALA A 188 7.90 4.13 -2.12
CA ALA A 188 7.37 4.84 -3.28
C ALA A 188 8.47 5.69 -3.93
N SER A 189 9.53 5.04 -4.41
CA SER A 189 10.84 5.65 -4.76
C SER A 189 10.73 6.90 -5.64
N VAL A 190 9.86 6.86 -6.66
CA VAL A 190 9.68 7.99 -7.57
C VAL A 190 8.99 9.17 -6.86
N THR A 191 7.95 8.90 -6.08
CA THR A 191 7.25 9.95 -5.30
C THR A 191 8.15 10.51 -4.20
N GLU A 192 8.90 9.64 -3.51
CA GLU A 192 9.90 10.08 -2.51
C GLU A 192 10.92 11.04 -3.13
N LYS A 193 11.39 10.76 -4.35
CA LYS A 193 12.29 11.64 -5.10
C LYS A 193 11.65 12.98 -5.44
N VAL A 194 10.41 12.99 -5.93
CA VAL A 194 9.70 14.21 -6.34
C VAL A 194 9.52 15.17 -5.15
N PHE A 195 9.22 14.64 -3.96
CA PHE A 195 9.00 15.44 -2.75
C PHE A 195 10.24 15.57 -1.87
N ASN A 196 11.41 15.12 -2.35
CA ASN A 196 12.68 15.12 -1.59
C ASN A 196 12.57 14.42 -0.23
N ILE A 197 11.86 13.28 -0.20
CA ILE A 197 11.72 12.43 0.97
C ILE A 197 12.92 11.49 1.05
N ASN A 198 13.65 11.52 2.15
CA ASN A 198 14.78 10.62 2.39
C ASN A 198 14.32 9.27 2.93
N GLY A 199 13.48 8.58 2.15
CA GLY A 199 12.97 7.25 2.43
C GLY A 199 13.85 6.13 1.84
N ILE A 200 13.45 4.88 2.11
CA ILE A 200 14.19 3.68 1.64
C ILE A 200 14.16 3.58 0.12
N GLY A 201 13.00 3.81 -0.51
CA GLY A 201 12.87 3.73 -1.96
C GLY A 201 13.75 4.74 -2.68
N SER A 202 13.76 5.99 -2.22
CA SER A 202 14.63 7.06 -2.75
C SER A 202 16.12 6.74 -2.55
N TYR A 203 16.48 6.17 -1.41
CA TYR A 203 17.84 5.75 -1.11
C TYR A 203 18.33 4.66 -2.06
N VAL A 204 17.57 3.57 -2.20
CA VAL A 204 17.93 2.44 -3.06
C VAL A 204 18.04 2.87 -4.53
N VAL A 205 17.04 3.61 -5.03
CA VAL A 205 17.04 4.08 -6.43
C VAL A 205 18.19 5.05 -6.71
N THR A 206 18.54 5.92 -5.77
CA THR A 206 19.68 6.82 -5.96
C THR A 206 21.00 6.03 -6.13
N LYS A 207 21.15 4.96 -5.37
CA LYS A 207 22.35 4.11 -5.39
C LYS A 207 22.40 3.15 -6.59
N GLN A 208 21.31 3.01 -7.37
CA GLN A 208 21.33 2.29 -8.64
C GLN A 208 22.01 3.08 -9.76
N PHE A 209 21.86 4.39 -9.77
CA PHE A 209 22.47 5.25 -10.80
C PHE A 209 23.99 5.35 -10.65
N ILE A 210 24.51 5.20 -9.44
CA ILE A 210 25.93 5.08 -9.16
C ILE A 210 26.08 3.72 -8.47
N PRO A 211 26.41 2.63 -9.22
CA PRO A 211 26.20 1.27 -8.76
C PRO A 211 26.86 0.99 -7.41
N ASP A 212 26.06 0.97 -6.34
CA ASP A 212 26.44 0.56 -5.00
C ASP A 212 25.76 -0.78 -4.69
N ILE A 213 26.43 -1.86 -5.11
CA ILE A 213 25.85 -3.21 -5.07
C ILE A 213 25.40 -3.62 -3.66
N PRO A 214 26.16 -3.39 -2.56
CA PRO A 214 25.69 -3.69 -1.22
C PRO A 214 24.36 -2.99 -0.87
N VAL A 215 24.21 -1.72 -1.21
CA VAL A 215 22.99 -0.95 -0.93
C VAL A 215 21.80 -1.48 -1.72
N VAL A 216 22.00 -1.73 -3.03
CA VAL A 216 20.92 -2.24 -3.88
C VAL A 216 20.48 -3.64 -3.45
N LEU A 217 21.45 -4.53 -3.18
CA LEU A 217 21.18 -5.88 -2.69
C LEU A 217 20.49 -5.85 -1.31
N GLY A 218 21.00 -5.05 -0.40
CA GLY A 218 20.42 -4.86 0.93
C GLY A 218 19.00 -4.32 0.86
N GLY A 219 18.74 -3.35 -0.02
CA GLY A 219 17.40 -2.83 -0.28
C GLY A 219 16.42 -3.88 -0.80
N VAL A 220 16.84 -4.71 -1.77
CA VAL A 220 16.02 -5.80 -2.30
C VAL A 220 15.71 -6.83 -1.22
N VAL A 221 16.70 -7.23 -0.41
CA VAL A 221 16.49 -8.17 0.70
C VAL A 221 15.53 -7.58 1.73
N TYR A 222 15.73 -6.33 2.13
CA TYR A 222 14.84 -5.61 3.03
C TYR A 222 13.39 -5.62 2.52
N ILE A 223 13.16 -5.20 1.28
CA ILE A 223 11.83 -5.17 0.65
C ILE A 223 11.21 -6.56 0.68
N SER A 224 11.97 -7.59 0.30
CA SER A 224 11.48 -8.98 0.27
C SER A 224 11.06 -9.47 1.67
N VAL A 225 11.85 -9.18 2.69
CA VAL A 225 11.53 -9.54 4.09
C VAL A 225 10.29 -8.80 4.57
N VAL A 226 10.21 -7.49 4.34
CA VAL A 226 9.06 -6.68 4.77
C VAL A 226 7.77 -7.12 4.09
N VAL A 227 7.79 -7.31 2.76
CA VAL A 227 6.61 -7.79 2.01
C VAL A 227 6.18 -9.18 2.51
N SER A 228 7.14 -10.09 2.77
CA SER A 228 6.84 -11.42 3.31
C SER A 228 6.22 -11.36 4.71
N LEU A 229 6.72 -10.48 5.58
CA LEU A 229 6.15 -10.27 6.92
C LEU A 229 4.74 -9.68 6.86
N VAL A 230 4.50 -8.73 5.97
CA VAL A 230 3.16 -8.16 5.76
C VAL A 230 2.20 -9.23 5.25
N ASN A 231 2.60 -10.06 4.27
CA ASN A 231 1.78 -11.15 3.76
C ASN A 231 1.48 -12.16 4.88
N LEU A 232 2.47 -12.56 5.66
CA LEU A 232 2.26 -13.44 6.81
C LEU A 232 1.27 -12.83 7.81
N PHE A 233 1.37 -11.54 8.09
CA PHE A 233 0.43 -10.84 8.98
C PHE A 233 -1.00 -10.86 8.41
N ILE A 234 -1.17 -10.66 7.10
CA ILE A 234 -2.46 -10.77 6.42
C ILE A 234 -3.03 -12.18 6.54
N ASP A 235 -2.21 -13.21 6.33
CA ASP A 235 -2.63 -14.61 6.44
C ASP A 235 -3.09 -14.95 7.88
N ILE A 236 -2.39 -14.42 8.89
CA ILE A 236 -2.81 -14.53 10.29
C ILE A 236 -4.15 -13.80 10.54
N LEU A 237 -4.32 -12.60 9.98
CA LEU A 237 -5.59 -11.89 10.06
C LEU A 237 -6.74 -12.69 9.44
N TYR A 238 -6.51 -13.37 8.33
CA TYR A 238 -7.51 -14.28 7.74
C TYR A 238 -7.90 -15.40 8.68
N ALA A 239 -6.93 -16.06 9.30
CA ALA A 239 -7.20 -17.15 10.24
C ALA A 239 -8.01 -16.68 11.46
N VAL A 240 -7.92 -15.41 11.82
CA VAL A 240 -8.69 -14.80 12.92
C VAL A 240 -10.10 -14.37 12.46
N ILE A 241 -10.21 -13.78 11.26
CA ILE A 241 -11.46 -13.20 10.75
C ILE A 241 -12.39 -14.28 10.19
N ASP A 242 -11.86 -15.32 9.54
CA ASP A 242 -12.66 -16.41 8.97
C ASP A 242 -12.70 -17.64 9.88
N PRO A 243 -13.82 -17.87 10.61
CA PRO A 243 -13.97 -19.03 11.48
C PRO A 243 -13.90 -20.38 10.73
N ARG A 244 -14.14 -20.39 9.41
CA ARG A 244 -14.09 -21.61 8.58
C ARG A 244 -12.66 -22.10 8.39
N ILE A 245 -11.69 -21.19 8.30
CA ILE A 245 -10.27 -21.55 8.24
C ILE A 245 -9.83 -22.15 9.58
N LYS A 246 -10.29 -21.55 10.70
CA LYS A 246 -10.01 -22.04 12.05
C LYS A 246 -10.54 -23.47 12.30
N SER A 247 -11.68 -23.82 11.71
CA SER A 247 -12.24 -25.18 11.83
C SER A 247 -11.45 -26.22 11.00
N LYS A 248 -10.92 -25.84 9.84
CA LYS A 248 -10.07 -26.72 9.03
C LYS A 248 -8.73 -27.00 9.70
N MET A 249 -8.10 -25.97 10.32
CA MET A 249 -6.83 -26.15 11.03
C MET A 249 -6.93 -27.02 12.32
N LYS A 250 -8.13 -27.17 12.90
CA LYS A 250 -8.35 -28.05 14.05
C LYS A 250 -8.44 -29.54 13.67
N ASN A 251 -8.61 -29.85 12.41
CA ASN A 251 -8.77 -31.22 11.88
C ASN A 251 -7.48 -31.77 11.25
N TYR A 252 -6.36 -31.07 11.40
CA TYR A 252 -4.99 -31.54 11.18
C TYR A 252 -4.23 -31.60 12.51
#